data_06822827c5ab454d673955ccc1236bf9
#
_entry.id   06822827c5ab454d673955ccc1236bf9
#
_cell.length_a   1.000
_cell.length_b   1.000
_cell.length_c   1.000
_cell.angle_alpha   90.00
_cell.angle_beta   90.00
_cell.angle_gamma   90.00
#
_symmetry.space_group_name_H-M   'P 1'
#
loop_
_entity.id
_entity.type
_entity.pdbx_description
1 polymer ?
#
loop_
_entity_poly.entity_id
_entity_poly.type
_entity_poly.pdbx_seq_one_letter_code
_entity_poly.pdbx_strand_id
1 'polypeptide(L)'
;MSLEDHKELVRNEFKRWGQKGDETLIDECYATNCVWHGPGGQEFKGHDEMKQLMTVLGTAFPDKNYTVHDLIAEGNIVVARFTMQGTHKGDYMGLPPTNKRVALNGIYIIRIENGKQVEWWLEGDFISMMQQLGVIPSM
;
A
#
# COMPACT_ATOMS: atom_id res chain seq x y z
N MET A 1 -5.47 16.89 -15.86
CA MET A 1 -4.16 16.25 -15.67
C MET A 1 -3.97 15.19 -16.75
N SER A 2 -2.76 15.06 -17.25
CA SER A 2 -2.42 14.05 -18.23
C SER A 2 -2.27 12.67 -17.57
N LEU A 3 -2.19 11.62 -18.40
CA LEU A 3 -1.90 10.26 -17.91
C LEU A 3 -0.52 10.21 -17.23
N GLU A 4 0.46 10.95 -17.75
CA GLU A 4 1.78 11.03 -17.11
C GLU A 4 1.71 11.71 -15.76
N ASP A 5 0.90 12.76 -15.60
CA ASP A 5 0.67 13.40 -14.31
C ASP A 5 0.08 12.43 -13.30
N HIS A 6 -0.89 11.62 -13.71
CA HIS A 6 -1.49 10.60 -12.86
C HIS A 6 -0.46 9.57 -12.40
N LYS A 7 0.40 9.11 -13.31
CA LYS A 7 1.47 8.17 -12.98
C LYS A 7 2.46 8.79 -11.98
N GLU A 8 2.80 10.07 -12.13
CA GLU A 8 3.71 10.76 -11.21
C GLU A 8 3.12 10.89 -9.81
N LEU A 9 1.81 11.15 -9.71
CA LEU A 9 1.13 11.12 -8.41
C LEU A 9 1.32 9.78 -7.70
N VAL A 10 1.14 8.69 -8.44
CA VAL A 10 1.26 7.34 -7.89
C VAL A 10 2.71 7.01 -7.54
N ARG A 11 3.69 7.39 -8.38
CA ARG A 11 5.11 7.20 -8.07
C ARG A 11 5.48 7.90 -6.76
N ASN A 12 5.04 9.15 -6.63
CA ASN A 12 5.29 9.95 -5.43
C ASN A 12 4.67 9.30 -4.20
N GLU A 13 3.47 8.75 -4.35
CA GLU A 13 2.78 8.03 -3.26
C GLU A 13 3.64 6.88 -2.74
N PHE A 14 4.11 6.01 -3.63
CA PHE A 14 4.93 4.87 -3.21
C PHE A 14 6.20 5.29 -2.48
N LYS A 15 6.83 6.39 -2.90
CA LYS A 15 8.01 6.93 -2.21
C LYS A 15 7.65 7.42 -0.80
N ARG A 16 6.53 8.11 -0.67
CA ARG A 16 6.11 8.72 0.60
C ARG A 16 5.53 7.70 1.58
N TRP A 17 5.10 6.54 1.09
CA TRP A 17 4.71 5.41 1.92
C TRP A 17 5.90 4.58 2.41
N GLY A 18 7.14 4.98 2.10
CA GLY A 18 8.37 4.26 2.46
C GLY A 18 8.55 4.01 3.95
N GLN A 19 9.80 3.87 4.39
CA GLN A 19 10.12 3.32 5.72
C GLN A 19 9.31 3.89 6.88
N LYS A 20 9.22 5.21 7.00
CA LYS A 20 8.52 5.84 8.12
C LYS A 20 7.09 6.25 7.80
N GLY A 21 6.74 6.28 6.51
CA GLY A 21 5.50 6.89 6.07
C GLY A 21 5.53 8.41 6.23
N ASP A 22 4.78 9.10 5.39
CA ASP A 22 4.65 10.55 5.42
C ASP A 22 3.17 10.90 5.45
N GLU A 23 2.63 11.15 6.65
CA GLU A 23 1.20 11.40 6.84
C GLU A 23 0.71 12.63 6.08
N THR A 24 1.61 13.59 5.77
CA THR A 24 1.20 14.76 4.99
C THR A 24 0.78 14.38 3.57
N LEU A 25 1.24 13.25 3.04
CA LEU A 25 0.75 12.69 1.78
C LEU A 25 -0.76 12.55 1.80
N ILE A 26 -1.30 12.03 2.90
CA ILE A 26 -2.74 11.77 3.02
C ILE A 26 -3.51 13.08 2.97
N ASP A 27 -3.06 14.08 3.74
CA ASP A 27 -3.72 15.39 3.77
C ASP A 27 -3.65 16.11 2.42
N GLU A 28 -2.52 15.99 1.71
CA GLU A 28 -2.28 16.72 0.46
C GLU A 28 -2.88 16.03 -0.76
N CYS A 29 -2.81 14.70 -0.81
CA CYS A 29 -3.03 13.96 -2.06
C CYS A 29 -4.28 13.07 -2.05
N TYR A 30 -4.87 12.78 -0.90
CA TYR A 30 -6.04 11.90 -0.79
C TYR A 30 -7.31 12.72 -0.60
N ALA A 31 -8.39 12.30 -1.26
CA ALA A 31 -9.70 12.91 -1.04
C ALA A 31 -10.15 12.65 0.40
N THR A 32 -10.93 13.59 0.96
CA THR A 32 -11.42 13.45 2.33
C THR A 32 -12.35 12.25 2.51
N ASN A 33 -12.99 11.81 1.42
CA ASN A 33 -13.87 10.64 1.40
C ASN A 33 -13.23 9.43 0.71
N CYS A 34 -11.90 9.34 0.75
CA CYS A 34 -11.17 8.24 0.10
C CYS A 34 -11.52 6.89 0.72
N VAL A 35 -11.38 5.83 -0.08
CA VAL A 35 -11.63 4.45 0.35
C VAL A 35 -10.50 3.54 -0.13
N TRP A 36 -9.91 2.78 0.77
CA TRP A 36 -8.89 1.79 0.47
C TRP A 36 -9.45 0.40 0.74
N HIS A 37 -9.42 -0.45 -0.27
CA HIS A 37 -9.87 -1.83 -0.17
C HIS A 37 -8.66 -2.75 -0.08
N GLY A 38 -8.52 -3.44 1.05
CA GLY A 38 -7.38 -4.30 1.34
C GLY A 38 -7.74 -5.77 1.45
N PRO A 39 -6.79 -6.57 1.92
CA PRO A 39 -6.97 -8.03 2.01
C PRO A 39 -8.09 -8.40 2.99
N GLY A 40 -8.81 -9.49 2.65
CA GLY A 40 -9.84 -10.01 3.54
C GLY A 40 -11.08 -9.14 3.65
N GLY A 41 -11.32 -8.28 2.65
CA GLY A 41 -12.49 -7.39 2.66
C GLY A 41 -12.35 -6.18 3.57
N GLN A 42 -11.14 -5.89 4.05
CA GLN A 42 -10.89 -4.70 4.86
C GLN A 42 -11.12 -3.44 4.05
N GLU A 43 -11.71 -2.43 4.70
CA GLU A 43 -11.85 -1.09 4.11
C GLU A 43 -11.35 -0.05 5.12
N PHE A 44 -10.57 0.91 4.61
CA PHE A 44 -10.15 2.08 5.37
C PHE A 44 -10.72 3.30 4.67
N LYS A 45 -11.46 4.14 5.40
CA LYS A 45 -12.20 5.28 4.84
C LYS A 45 -11.76 6.58 5.48
N GLY A 46 -11.43 7.57 4.65
CA GLY A 46 -11.07 8.90 5.10
C GLY A 46 -9.64 9.02 5.60
N HIS A 47 -9.25 10.25 5.90
CA HIS A 47 -7.87 10.55 6.27
C HIS A 47 -7.43 9.88 7.57
N ASP A 48 -8.28 9.88 8.59
CA ASP A 48 -7.90 9.33 9.90
C ASP A 48 -7.62 7.84 9.82
N GLU A 49 -8.48 7.08 9.13
CA GLU A 49 -8.27 5.64 8.98
C GLU A 49 -7.06 5.33 8.12
N MET A 50 -6.82 6.13 7.06
CA MET A 50 -5.62 5.96 6.24
C MET A 50 -4.34 6.24 7.03
N LYS A 51 -4.36 7.21 7.92
CA LYS A 51 -3.22 7.48 8.83
C LYS A 51 -3.00 6.32 9.80
N GLN A 52 -4.08 5.70 10.28
CA GLN A 52 -3.99 4.48 11.10
C GLN A 52 -3.34 3.34 10.33
N LEU A 53 -3.74 3.14 9.07
CA LEU A 53 -3.13 2.11 8.21
C LEU A 53 -1.63 2.36 8.04
N MET A 54 -1.25 3.62 7.78
CA MET A 54 0.15 4.00 7.63
C MET A 54 0.95 3.69 8.90
N THR A 55 0.37 3.98 10.08
CA THR A 55 1.00 3.67 11.37
C THR A 55 1.16 2.17 11.57
N VAL A 56 0.12 1.39 11.28
CA VAL A 56 0.15 -0.08 11.41
C VAL A 56 1.25 -0.68 10.53
N LEU A 57 1.32 -0.26 9.27
CA LEU A 57 2.34 -0.77 8.34
C LEU A 57 3.75 -0.32 8.75
N GLY A 58 3.90 0.91 9.22
CA GLY A 58 5.17 1.43 9.69
C GLY A 58 5.69 0.72 10.94
N THR A 59 4.79 0.31 11.83
CA THR A 59 5.14 -0.45 13.04
C THR A 59 5.46 -1.89 12.68
N ALA A 60 4.65 -2.51 11.81
CA ALA A 60 4.84 -3.91 11.41
C ALA A 60 6.11 -4.11 10.59
N PHE A 61 6.41 -3.18 9.69
CA PHE A 61 7.55 -3.27 8.77
C PHE A 61 8.30 -1.93 8.74
N PRO A 62 9.07 -1.61 9.78
CA PRO A 62 9.71 -0.28 9.89
C PRO A 62 10.76 -0.01 8.82
N ASP A 63 11.30 -1.06 8.21
CA ASP A 63 12.28 -0.96 7.13
C ASP A 63 11.67 -1.18 5.74
N LYS A 64 10.34 -1.09 5.62
CA LYS A 64 9.67 -1.39 4.36
C LYS A 64 10.11 -0.46 3.24
N ASN A 65 10.18 -1.02 2.04
CA ASN A 65 10.38 -0.25 0.82
C ASN A 65 9.51 -0.84 -0.28
N TYR A 66 9.22 -0.02 -1.27
CA TYR A 66 8.39 -0.39 -2.41
C TYR A 66 9.19 -0.25 -3.70
N THR A 67 9.12 -1.27 -4.53
CA THR A 67 9.63 -1.23 -5.90
C THR A 67 8.44 -1.27 -6.84
N VAL A 68 8.27 -0.23 -7.65
CA VAL A 68 7.20 -0.18 -8.64
C VAL A 68 7.75 -0.74 -9.95
N HIS A 69 7.13 -1.81 -10.44
CA HIS A 69 7.57 -2.48 -11.67
C HIS A 69 6.90 -1.90 -12.91
N ASP A 70 5.59 -1.65 -12.82
CA ASP A 70 4.81 -1.12 -13.94
C ASP A 70 3.81 -0.10 -13.45
N LEU A 71 3.60 0.94 -14.24
CA LEU A 71 2.51 1.90 -14.08
C LEU A 71 1.78 2.01 -15.41
N ILE A 72 0.49 1.74 -15.40
CA ILE A 72 -0.36 1.80 -16.59
C ILE A 72 -1.52 2.73 -16.25
N ALA A 73 -1.75 3.72 -17.09
CA ALA A 73 -2.81 4.70 -16.86
C ALA A 73 -3.77 4.75 -18.05
N GLU A 74 -5.07 4.82 -17.75
CA GLU A 74 -6.12 5.05 -18.71
C GLU A 74 -7.24 5.82 -18.04
N GLY A 75 -7.70 6.90 -18.68
CA GLY A 75 -8.70 7.76 -18.07
C GLY A 75 -8.22 8.31 -16.73
N ASN A 76 -8.99 8.08 -15.69
CA ASN A 76 -8.64 8.49 -14.32
C ASN A 76 -8.16 7.33 -13.45
N ILE A 77 -7.74 6.24 -14.07
CA ILE A 77 -7.29 5.01 -13.39
C ILE A 77 -5.80 4.81 -13.63
N VAL A 78 -5.07 4.47 -12.57
CA VAL A 78 -3.69 4.00 -12.66
C VAL A 78 -3.60 2.61 -12.06
N VAL A 79 -2.94 1.70 -12.78
CA VAL A 79 -2.62 0.36 -12.29
C VAL A 79 -1.14 0.34 -11.95
N ALA A 80 -0.80 -0.10 -10.75
CA ALA A 80 0.58 -0.16 -10.27
C ALA A 80 0.90 -1.58 -9.82
N ARG A 81 1.86 -2.23 -10.48
CA ARG A 81 2.39 -3.52 -10.04
C ARG A 81 3.66 -3.26 -9.24
N PHE A 82 3.73 -3.79 -8.05
CA PHE A 82 4.81 -3.46 -7.12
C PHE A 82 5.25 -4.65 -6.27
N THR A 83 6.39 -4.51 -5.62
CA THR A 83 6.85 -5.41 -4.55
C THR A 83 7.13 -4.57 -3.32
N MET A 84 6.57 -4.97 -2.19
CA MET A 84 6.92 -4.41 -0.88
C MET A 84 7.85 -5.39 -0.20
N GLN A 85 8.98 -4.89 0.30
CA GLN A 85 9.92 -5.69 1.10
C GLN A 85 10.04 -5.07 2.47
N GLY A 86 10.23 -5.91 3.48
CA GLY A 86 10.43 -5.42 4.84
C GLY A 86 10.65 -6.56 5.80
N THR A 87 10.99 -6.20 7.04
CA THR A 87 11.20 -7.16 8.12
C THR A 87 10.03 -7.04 9.11
N HIS A 88 9.41 -8.17 9.44
CA HIS A 88 8.26 -8.23 10.34
C HIS A 88 8.72 -8.03 11.78
N LYS A 89 8.70 -6.80 12.25
CA LYS A 89 9.17 -6.39 13.58
C LYS A 89 8.08 -5.92 14.52
N GLY A 90 6.85 -5.78 14.04
CA GLY A 90 5.72 -5.38 14.84
C GLY A 90 4.49 -6.20 14.49
N ASP A 91 3.47 -6.08 15.31
CA ASP A 91 2.22 -6.81 15.11
C ASP A 91 1.62 -6.50 13.74
N TYR A 92 1.19 -7.53 13.02
CA TYR A 92 0.57 -7.38 11.71
C TYR A 92 -0.60 -8.35 11.57
N MET A 93 -1.81 -7.81 11.41
CA MET A 93 -3.03 -8.61 11.27
C MET A 93 -3.19 -9.64 12.41
N GLY A 94 -2.83 -9.26 13.63
CA GLY A 94 -2.89 -10.15 14.79
C GLY A 94 -1.71 -11.10 14.91
N LEU A 95 -0.73 -11.05 14.00
CA LEU A 95 0.46 -11.89 14.06
C LEU A 95 1.56 -11.17 14.84
N PRO A 96 2.08 -11.78 15.90
CA PRO A 96 3.21 -11.21 16.63
C PRO A 96 4.47 -11.19 15.76
N PRO A 97 5.44 -10.30 16.05
CA PRO A 97 6.62 -10.15 15.22
C PRO A 97 7.42 -11.44 15.09
N THR A 98 7.78 -11.79 13.86
CA THR A 98 8.57 -13.00 13.55
C THR A 98 10.02 -12.68 13.30
N ASN A 99 10.38 -11.42 13.11
CA ASN A 99 11.71 -10.95 12.68
C ASN A 99 12.15 -11.51 11.33
N LYS A 100 11.21 -11.99 10.53
CA LYS A 100 11.50 -12.53 9.20
C LYS A 100 11.32 -11.44 8.15
N ARG A 101 12.18 -11.52 7.13
CA ARG A 101 12.06 -10.62 5.99
C ARG A 101 11.03 -11.19 5.01
N VAL A 102 10.20 -10.30 4.46
CA VAL A 102 9.16 -10.69 3.52
C VAL A 102 9.24 -9.85 2.25
N ALA A 103 8.72 -10.41 1.16
CA ALA A 103 8.47 -9.71 -0.08
C ALA A 103 7.02 -9.98 -0.49
N LEU A 104 6.23 -8.92 -0.60
CA LEU A 104 4.83 -8.99 -1.04
C LEU A 104 4.73 -8.43 -2.44
N ASN A 105 4.35 -9.27 -3.40
CA ASN A 105 4.01 -8.82 -4.75
C ASN A 105 2.54 -8.45 -4.77
N GLY A 106 2.23 -7.29 -5.32
CA GLY A 106 0.87 -6.81 -5.37
C GLY A 106 0.57 -5.94 -6.57
N ILE A 107 -0.70 -5.69 -6.75
CA ILE A 107 -1.21 -4.79 -7.79
C ILE A 107 -2.25 -3.89 -7.14
N TYR A 108 -2.08 -2.59 -7.34
CA TYR A 108 -3.09 -1.59 -7.00
C TYR A 108 -3.80 -1.12 -8.25
N ILE A 109 -5.10 -0.94 -8.13
CA ILE A 109 -5.86 -0.11 -9.06
C ILE A 109 -6.24 1.15 -8.28
N ILE A 110 -5.92 2.31 -8.84
CA ILE A 110 -6.06 3.59 -8.15
C ILE A 110 -6.89 4.53 -9.01
N ARG A 111 -7.97 5.08 -8.44
CA ARG A 111 -8.82 6.06 -9.12
C ARG A 111 -8.48 7.46 -8.62
N ILE A 112 -8.34 8.39 -9.55
CA ILE A 112 -7.97 9.78 -9.27
C ILE A 112 -9.07 10.69 -9.79
N GLU A 113 -9.50 11.64 -8.97
CA GLU A 113 -10.48 12.67 -9.36
C GLU A 113 -10.00 14.03 -8.86
N ASN A 114 -10.03 15.04 -9.74
CA ASN A 114 -9.63 16.41 -9.41
C ASN A 114 -8.25 16.49 -8.75
N GLY A 115 -7.30 15.69 -9.24
CA GLY A 115 -5.94 15.66 -8.73
C GLY A 115 -5.77 14.97 -7.37
N LYS A 116 -6.81 14.33 -6.85
CA LYS A 116 -6.80 13.62 -5.57
C LYS A 116 -7.04 12.14 -5.79
N GLN A 117 -6.38 11.31 -5.00
CA GLN A 117 -6.63 9.87 -5.02
C GLN A 117 -7.87 9.59 -4.18
N VAL A 118 -8.85 8.92 -4.79
CA VAL A 118 -10.17 8.72 -4.17
C VAL A 118 -10.45 7.28 -3.80
N GLU A 119 -9.83 6.32 -4.49
CA GLU A 119 -10.09 4.91 -4.20
C GLU A 119 -8.92 4.02 -4.64
N TRP A 120 -8.65 3.00 -3.84
CA TRP A 120 -7.59 2.01 -4.13
C TRP A 120 -8.15 0.62 -3.93
N TRP A 121 -7.82 -0.28 -4.85
CA TRP A 121 -8.07 -1.72 -4.71
C TRP A 121 -6.72 -2.42 -4.72
N LEU A 122 -6.46 -3.18 -3.66
CA LEU A 122 -5.22 -3.94 -3.52
C LEU A 122 -5.49 -5.43 -3.70
N GLU A 123 -4.78 -6.04 -4.63
CA GLU A 123 -4.65 -7.48 -4.73
C GLU A 123 -3.19 -7.85 -4.57
N GLY A 124 -2.91 -8.78 -3.66
CA GLY A 124 -1.54 -9.16 -3.34
C GLY A 124 -1.41 -10.64 -3.06
N ASP A 125 -0.19 -11.14 -3.19
CA ASP A 125 0.13 -12.53 -2.90
C ASP A 125 0.35 -12.72 -1.40
N PHE A 126 -0.73 -12.57 -0.63
CA PHE A 126 -0.70 -12.68 0.83
C PHE A 126 -0.45 -14.12 1.29
N ILE A 127 -0.80 -15.12 0.48
CA ILE A 127 -0.50 -16.52 0.80
C ILE A 127 1.01 -16.71 0.83
N SER A 128 1.73 -16.24 -0.19
CA SER A 128 3.19 -16.30 -0.21
C SER A 128 3.79 -15.57 0.99
N MET A 129 3.27 -14.39 1.32
CA MET A 129 3.73 -13.64 2.48
C MET A 129 3.56 -14.43 3.77
N MET A 130 2.41 -15.06 3.97
CA MET A 130 2.15 -15.89 5.16
C MET A 130 3.08 -17.10 5.22
N GLN A 131 3.41 -17.71 4.08
CA GLN A 131 4.41 -18.78 3.99
C GLN A 131 5.79 -18.28 4.39
N GLN A 132 6.18 -17.09 3.91
CA GLN A 132 7.46 -16.48 4.25
C GLN A 132 7.57 -16.19 5.76
N LEU A 133 6.46 -15.78 6.37
CA LEU A 133 6.39 -15.56 7.82
C LEU A 133 6.37 -16.87 8.62
N GLY A 134 6.12 -17.99 7.97
CA GLY A 134 6.07 -19.29 8.63
C GLY A 134 4.77 -19.58 9.37
N VAL A 135 3.70 -18.80 9.09
CA VAL A 135 2.40 -18.97 9.76
C VAL A 135 1.47 -19.92 9.03
N ILE A 136 1.78 -20.26 7.78
CA ILE A 136 1.12 -21.32 7.02
C ILE A 136 2.18 -22.18 6.32
N PRO A 137 1.86 -23.44 5.99
CA PRO A 137 2.83 -24.33 5.32
C PRO A 137 3.19 -23.85 3.92
N SER A 138 4.45 -24.10 3.51
CA SER A 138 4.87 -23.94 2.12
C SER A 138 4.25 -25.05 1.27
N MET A 139 3.86 -24.68 0.05
CA MET A 139 3.33 -25.66 -0.91
C MET A 139 4.44 -26.24 -1.77
#